data_291ecfcab36825f997c6877f864ed64a
#
_entry.id   291ecfcab36825f997c6877f864ed64a
#
_cell.length_a   1.000
_cell.length_b   1.000
_cell.length_c   1.000
_cell.angle_alpha   90.00
_cell.angle_beta   90.00
_cell.angle_gamma   90.00
#
_symmetry.space_group_name_H-M   'P 1'
#
loop_
_entity.id
_entity.type
_entity.pdbx_description
1 polymer ?
#
loop_
_entity_poly.entity_id
_entity_poly.type
_entity_poly.pdbx_seq_one_letter_code
_entity_poly.pdbx_strand_id
1 'polypeptide(L)'
;MHGFPFFAPAFQKGNELHLYGTGSLDRTIDQIIGDQMCPPNWPITLEQMPASITFHNLSPGDRFNIDEVTVQAEELNHPGGSVGYRIEAKGKIITYATDTECHPCCDSKALELARNGDVLIHDGMFTPEQYLGLWDEMSRESWGHSTWEGAVELANAANVKQLILFHHGNEDKVVAEIERKAQERFPRTLAAYEGLEIEI
;
A
#
# COMPACT_ATOMS: atom_id res chain seq x y z
N MET A 1 10.44 -1.84 -2.63
CA MET A 1 11.39 -2.49 -1.72
C MET A 1 12.68 -1.73 -1.48
N HIS A 2 12.94 -0.67 -2.19
CA HIS A 2 14.17 0.11 -2.06
C HIS A 2 14.40 0.73 -0.66
N GLY A 3 13.37 0.82 0.18
CA GLY A 3 13.51 1.32 1.55
C GLY A 3 14.04 0.31 2.57
N PHE A 4 13.85 -1.01 2.36
CA PHE A 4 14.25 -2.02 3.34
C PHE A 4 15.75 -2.01 3.65
N PRO A 5 16.67 -1.85 2.68
CA PRO A 5 18.10 -1.74 2.96
C PRO A 5 18.50 -0.59 3.89
N PHE A 6 17.64 0.41 4.06
CA PHE A 6 17.86 1.57 4.95
C PHE A 6 17.10 1.45 6.28
N PHE A 7 16.42 0.33 6.52
CA PHE A 7 15.65 0.14 7.75
C PHE A 7 16.57 -0.10 8.95
N ALA A 8 16.85 0.97 9.69
CA ALA A 8 17.81 0.99 10.79
C ALA A 8 17.66 -0.15 11.82
N PRO A 9 16.45 -0.61 12.22
CA PRO A 9 16.30 -1.72 13.13
C PRO A 9 16.91 -3.04 12.64
N ALA A 10 17.02 -3.25 11.32
CA ALA A 10 17.63 -4.45 10.76
C ALA A 10 19.15 -4.52 10.96
N PHE A 11 19.78 -3.39 11.28
CA PHE A 11 21.22 -3.28 11.59
C PHE A 11 21.52 -3.35 13.10
N GLN A 12 20.57 -3.69 13.93
CA GLN A 12 20.74 -3.80 15.38
C GLN A 12 20.71 -5.25 15.82
N LYS A 13 21.83 -5.70 16.40
CA LYS A 13 21.92 -7.06 16.96
C LYS A 13 20.92 -7.25 18.10
N GLY A 14 20.20 -8.36 18.05
CA GLY A 14 19.19 -8.72 19.04
C GLY A 14 17.77 -8.30 18.67
N ASN A 15 17.59 -7.53 17.60
CA ASN A 15 16.26 -7.30 17.05
C ASN A 15 15.75 -8.54 16.30
N GLU A 16 14.45 -8.77 16.40
CA GLU A 16 13.71 -9.78 15.65
C GLU A 16 12.73 -9.07 14.71
N LEU A 17 12.80 -9.38 13.42
CA LEU A 17 11.95 -8.82 12.39
C LEU A 17 11.16 -9.91 11.71
N HIS A 18 9.86 -9.70 11.56
CA HIS A 18 8.97 -10.56 10.81
C HIS A 18 8.47 -9.82 9.57
N LEU A 19 8.82 -10.31 8.39
CA LEU A 19 8.39 -9.76 7.12
C LEU A 19 7.32 -10.64 6.50
N TYR A 20 6.16 -10.05 6.28
CA TYR A 20 5.00 -10.71 5.67
C TYR A 20 4.79 -10.17 4.27
N GLY A 21 4.60 -11.04 3.29
CA GLY A 21 4.32 -10.62 1.93
C GLY A 21 4.14 -11.80 0.98
N THR A 22 3.67 -11.52 -0.21
CA THR A 22 3.56 -12.52 -1.27
C THR A 22 4.86 -12.59 -2.07
N GLY A 23 5.17 -13.79 -2.52
CA GLY A 23 6.18 -13.99 -3.54
C GLY A 23 5.63 -13.68 -4.95
N SER A 24 6.34 -14.10 -5.96
CA SER A 24 5.86 -14.23 -7.34
C SER A 24 5.61 -15.69 -7.67
N LEU A 25 5.16 -15.99 -8.91
CA LEU A 25 4.90 -17.38 -9.35
C LEU A 25 6.05 -18.36 -9.05
N ASP A 26 7.29 -17.88 -9.14
CA ASP A 26 8.48 -18.73 -9.05
C ASP A 26 9.40 -18.40 -7.87
N ARG A 27 9.03 -17.41 -7.03
CA ARG A 27 9.93 -16.84 -6.02
C ARG A 27 9.22 -16.47 -4.74
N THR A 28 9.82 -16.83 -3.63
CA THR A 28 9.39 -16.43 -2.29
C THR A 28 9.83 -14.99 -1.96
N ILE A 29 9.21 -14.36 -0.94
CA ILE A 29 9.55 -13.00 -0.54
C ILE A 29 11.01 -12.88 -0.09
N ASP A 30 11.56 -13.87 0.60
CA ASP A 30 12.96 -13.90 1.00
C ASP A 30 13.92 -13.91 -0.20
N GLN A 31 13.59 -14.66 -1.26
CA GLN A 31 14.34 -14.65 -2.51
C GLN A 31 14.27 -13.31 -3.21
N ILE A 32 13.07 -12.70 -3.28
CA ILE A 32 12.89 -11.38 -3.92
C ILE A 32 13.68 -10.30 -3.19
N ILE A 33 13.63 -10.28 -1.86
CA ILE A 33 14.39 -9.32 -1.05
C ILE A 33 15.89 -9.61 -1.12
N GLY A 34 16.28 -10.88 -1.04
CA GLY A 34 17.68 -11.30 -1.11
C GLY A 34 18.38 -10.89 -2.40
N ASP A 35 17.70 -11.01 -3.54
CA ASP A 35 18.25 -10.59 -4.83
C ASP A 35 18.43 -9.06 -4.95
N GLN A 36 17.64 -8.28 -4.23
CA GLN A 36 17.84 -6.84 -4.15
C GLN A 36 18.99 -6.47 -3.19
N MET A 37 19.19 -7.29 -2.16
CA MET A 37 20.22 -7.11 -1.14
C MET A 37 21.49 -7.93 -1.45
N CYS A 38 22.06 -7.71 -2.61
CA CYS A 38 23.33 -8.32 -3.01
C CYS A 38 24.10 -7.39 -3.95
N PRO A 39 25.43 -7.51 -4.02
CA PRO A 39 26.23 -6.79 -5.01
C PRO A 39 25.76 -7.11 -6.46
N PRO A 40 25.77 -6.13 -7.38
CA PRO A 40 26.18 -4.73 -7.20
C PRO A 40 25.12 -3.79 -6.63
N ASN A 41 23.88 -4.26 -6.40
CA ASN A 41 22.75 -3.41 -5.98
C ASN A 41 22.89 -2.93 -4.54
N TRP A 42 23.42 -3.80 -3.66
CA TRP A 42 23.62 -3.52 -2.25
C TRP A 42 24.94 -4.16 -1.75
N PRO A 43 25.70 -3.51 -0.84
CA PRO A 43 27.04 -3.97 -0.46
C PRO A 43 27.07 -5.19 0.45
N ILE A 44 25.95 -5.50 1.15
CA ILE A 44 25.84 -6.65 2.05
C ILE A 44 24.61 -7.49 1.70
N THR A 45 24.64 -8.77 2.06
CA THR A 45 23.50 -9.68 1.89
C THR A 45 22.58 -9.69 3.11
N LEU A 46 21.40 -10.30 2.99
CA LEU A 46 20.45 -10.46 4.11
C LEU A 46 21.08 -11.20 5.28
N GLU A 47 21.89 -12.23 5.02
CA GLU A 47 22.54 -13.06 6.04
C GLU A 47 23.60 -12.28 6.83
N GLN A 48 24.09 -11.19 6.28
CA GLN A 48 25.05 -10.32 6.94
C GLN A 48 24.38 -9.26 7.84
N MET A 49 23.05 -9.15 7.81
CA MET A 49 22.33 -8.25 8.71
C MET A 49 22.35 -8.77 10.13
N PRO A 50 22.62 -7.93 11.14
CA PRO A 50 22.76 -8.38 12.53
C PRO A 50 21.44 -8.71 13.23
N ALA A 51 20.29 -8.27 12.72
CA ALA A 51 18.97 -8.66 13.23
C ALA A 51 18.60 -10.08 12.79
N SER A 52 17.77 -10.76 13.56
CA SER A 52 17.11 -12.00 13.15
C SER A 52 15.92 -11.67 12.25
N ILE A 53 15.90 -12.17 11.02
CA ILE A 53 14.83 -11.88 10.05
C ILE A 53 14.09 -13.18 9.72
N THR A 54 12.77 -13.18 9.94
CA THR A 54 11.88 -14.28 9.59
C THR A 54 10.93 -13.84 8.48
N PHE A 55 10.86 -14.60 7.41
CA PHE A 55 9.97 -14.35 6.29
C PHE A 55 8.73 -15.22 6.36
N HIS A 56 7.57 -14.61 6.15
CA HIS A 56 6.27 -15.25 6.09
C HIS A 56 5.70 -15.06 4.68
N ASN A 57 5.77 -16.14 3.89
CA ASN A 57 5.20 -16.13 2.55
C ASN A 57 3.68 -16.26 2.64
N LEU A 58 2.97 -15.25 2.15
CA LEU A 58 1.51 -15.17 2.14
C LEU A 58 0.96 -15.58 0.78
N SER A 59 -0.25 -16.12 0.80
CA SER A 59 -1.10 -16.32 -0.37
C SER A 59 -2.27 -15.36 -0.35
N PRO A 60 -2.82 -14.96 -1.52
CA PRO A 60 -4.05 -14.18 -1.57
C PRO A 60 -5.17 -14.84 -0.76
N GLY A 61 -5.84 -14.08 0.09
CA GLY A 61 -6.88 -14.55 1.01
C GLY A 61 -6.37 -15.03 2.37
N ASP A 62 -5.07 -15.11 2.60
CA ASP A 62 -4.52 -15.52 3.89
C ASP A 62 -4.96 -14.58 5.02
N ARG A 63 -5.26 -15.19 6.16
CA ARG A 63 -5.60 -14.50 7.41
C ARG A 63 -4.73 -15.03 8.54
N PHE A 64 -4.07 -14.13 9.26
CA PHE A 64 -3.17 -14.47 10.35
C PHE A 64 -3.28 -13.47 11.50
N ASN A 65 -2.71 -13.83 12.64
CA ASN A 65 -2.69 -12.98 13.82
C ASN A 65 -1.27 -12.58 14.17
N ILE A 66 -1.11 -11.33 14.60
CA ILE A 66 0.07 -10.82 15.28
C ILE A 66 -0.44 -10.33 16.65
N ASP A 67 -0.19 -11.10 17.69
CA ASP A 67 -0.79 -10.91 19.01
C ASP A 67 -2.33 -10.80 18.94
N GLU A 68 -2.90 -9.67 19.35
CA GLU A 68 -4.35 -9.40 19.33
C GLU A 68 -4.83 -8.79 18.01
N VAL A 69 -3.93 -8.58 17.05
CA VAL A 69 -4.23 -8.00 15.74
C VAL A 69 -4.50 -9.09 14.74
N THR A 70 -5.65 -9.06 14.07
CA THR A 70 -5.93 -9.95 12.94
C THR A 70 -5.61 -9.22 11.64
N VAL A 71 -4.87 -9.87 10.75
CA VAL A 71 -4.52 -9.34 9.43
C VAL A 71 -5.05 -10.28 8.35
N GLN A 72 -5.72 -9.72 7.36
CA GLN A 72 -6.08 -10.41 6.12
C GLN A 72 -5.28 -9.79 4.99
N ALA A 73 -4.67 -10.62 4.14
CA ALA A 73 -3.92 -10.22 2.97
C ALA A 73 -4.68 -10.60 1.70
N GLU A 74 -4.67 -9.74 0.68
CA GLU A 74 -5.28 -10.01 -0.61
C GLU A 74 -4.44 -9.39 -1.73
N GLU A 75 -4.40 -10.06 -2.88
CA GLU A 75 -3.74 -9.55 -4.06
C GLU A 75 -4.56 -8.39 -4.66
N LEU A 76 -3.88 -7.33 -5.06
CA LEU A 76 -4.48 -6.15 -5.67
C LEU A 76 -4.16 -6.07 -7.17
N ASN A 77 -4.89 -5.20 -7.87
CA ASN A 77 -4.72 -4.99 -9.31
C ASN A 77 -3.48 -4.11 -9.60
N HIS A 78 -2.33 -4.76 -9.78
CA HIS A 78 -1.07 -4.11 -10.11
C HIS A 78 -0.21 -5.00 -11.01
N PRO A 79 0.47 -4.47 -12.04
CA PRO A 79 1.42 -5.23 -12.86
C PRO A 79 2.54 -5.85 -11.99
N GLY A 80 2.69 -7.17 -12.08
CA GLY A 80 3.66 -7.89 -11.25
C GLY A 80 3.18 -8.26 -9.84
N GLY A 81 1.95 -7.88 -9.48
CA GLY A 81 1.34 -8.17 -8.18
C GLY A 81 1.66 -7.14 -7.11
N SER A 82 0.70 -6.87 -6.26
CA SER A 82 0.82 -6.14 -5.00
C SER A 82 -0.11 -6.76 -3.96
N VAL A 83 0.05 -6.40 -2.69
CA VAL A 83 -0.75 -6.97 -1.60
C VAL A 83 -1.36 -5.87 -0.77
N GLY A 84 -2.68 -5.91 -0.64
CA GLY A 84 -3.42 -5.11 0.33
C GLY A 84 -3.63 -5.85 1.63
N TYR A 85 -3.79 -5.10 2.69
CA TYR A 85 -3.98 -5.64 4.04
C TYR A 85 -5.20 -5.01 4.70
N ARG A 86 -6.04 -5.86 5.28
CA ARG A 86 -7.07 -5.48 6.24
C ARG A 86 -6.60 -5.83 7.63
N ILE A 87 -6.49 -4.85 8.50
CA ILE A 87 -5.95 -4.94 9.85
C ILE A 87 -7.08 -4.67 10.84
N GLU A 88 -7.37 -5.65 11.69
CA GLU A 88 -8.45 -5.57 12.68
C GLU A 88 -7.85 -5.64 14.09
N ALA A 89 -8.06 -4.59 14.88
CA ALA A 89 -7.61 -4.52 16.26
C ALA A 89 -8.60 -3.72 17.12
N LYS A 90 -8.93 -4.22 18.30
CA LYS A 90 -9.81 -3.54 19.29
C LYS A 90 -11.13 -3.02 18.70
N GLY A 91 -11.72 -3.77 17.76
CA GLY A 91 -12.97 -3.41 17.09
C GLY A 91 -12.84 -2.31 16.05
N LYS A 92 -11.61 -1.94 15.65
CA LYS A 92 -11.29 -1.00 14.59
C LYS A 92 -10.72 -1.73 13.38
N ILE A 93 -10.93 -1.15 12.21
CA ILE A 93 -10.55 -1.73 10.94
C ILE A 93 -9.78 -0.70 10.13
N ILE A 94 -8.53 -1.02 9.79
CA ILE A 94 -7.70 -0.24 8.88
C ILE A 94 -7.44 -1.09 7.65
N THR A 95 -7.62 -0.50 6.47
CA THR A 95 -7.23 -1.13 5.20
C THR A 95 -6.09 -0.35 4.58
N TYR A 96 -5.03 -1.05 4.21
CA TYR A 96 -3.90 -0.53 3.44
C TYR A 96 -3.93 -1.15 2.06
N ALA A 97 -4.23 -0.36 1.04
CA ALA A 97 -4.40 -0.80 -0.34
C ALA A 97 -3.75 0.21 -1.29
N THR A 98 -2.43 0.23 -1.29
CA THR A 98 -1.63 1.03 -2.24
C THR A 98 -1.10 0.14 -3.36
N ASP A 99 -0.58 0.75 -4.42
CA ASP A 99 -0.16 0.03 -5.62
C ASP A 99 -1.32 -0.81 -6.18
N THR A 100 -2.45 -0.15 -6.40
CA THR A 100 -3.64 -0.76 -7.00
C THR A 100 -4.30 0.17 -8.00
N GLU A 101 -4.73 -0.36 -9.12
CA GLU A 101 -5.40 0.37 -10.19
C GLU A 101 -6.92 0.21 -10.08
N CYS A 102 -7.59 1.33 -9.91
CA CYS A 102 -9.04 1.44 -9.80
C CYS A 102 -9.59 2.21 -11.02
N HIS A 103 -9.62 1.55 -12.18
CA HIS A 103 -10.16 2.09 -13.43
C HIS A 103 -10.37 0.96 -14.46
N PRO A 104 -11.46 0.94 -15.22
CA PRO A 104 -12.66 1.80 -15.18
C PRO A 104 -13.62 1.48 -14.03
N CYS A 105 -13.30 0.49 -13.20
CA CYS A 105 -14.08 0.13 -12.01
C CYS A 105 -13.15 -0.17 -10.84
N CYS A 106 -13.68 -0.07 -9.63
CA CYS A 106 -12.94 -0.38 -8.43
C CYS A 106 -12.44 -1.82 -8.41
N ASP A 107 -11.21 -2.01 -7.92
CA ASP A 107 -10.68 -3.33 -7.62
C ASP A 107 -11.60 -4.02 -6.59
N SER A 108 -12.20 -5.14 -6.98
CA SER A 108 -13.18 -5.87 -6.16
C SER A 108 -12.56 -6.40 -4.87
N LYS A 109 -11.28 -6.75 -4.88
CA LYS A 109 -10.54 -7.26 -3.72
C LYS A 109 -10.20 -6.13 -2.75
N ALA A 110 -9.74 -4.98 -3.27
CA ALA A 110 -9.55 -3.77 -2.47
C ALA A 110 -10.88 -3.31 -1.83
N LEU A 111 -11.99 -3.38 -2.58
CA LEU A 111 -13.33 -3.08 -2.08
C LEU A 111 -13.73 -4.02 -0.93
N GLU A 112 -13.48 -5.31 -1.06
CA GLU A 112 -13.80 -6.29 -0.02
C GLU A 112 -12.96 -6.09 1.24
N LEU A 113 -11.64 -5.88 1.09
CA LEU A 113 -10.76 -5.54 2.22
C LEU A 113 -11.23 -4.29 2.97
N ALA A 114 -11.65 -3.25 2.24
CA ALA A 114 -12.03 -1.96 2.80
C ALA A 114 -13.42 -1.94 3.43
N ARG A 115 -14.28 -2.93 3.15
CA ARG A 115 -15.71 -2.94 3.54
C ARG A 115 -15.92 -2.60 5.01
N ASN A 116 -16.72 -1.53 5.26
CA ASN A 116 -17.06 -1.00 6.57
C ASN A 116 -15.85 -0.68 7.45
N GLY A 117 -14.72 -0.30 6.84
CA GLY A 117 -13.50 0.06 7.54
C GLY A 117 -13.60 1.41 8.27
N ASP A 118 -12.81 1.57 9.32
CA ASP A 118 -12.66 2.87 9.99
C ASP A 118 -11.75 3.78 9.14
N VAL A 119 -10.65 3.24 8.60
CA VAL A 119 -9.72 3.97 7.74
C VAL A 119 -9.39 3.14 6.50
N LEU A 120 -9.43 3.76 5.34
CA LEU A 120 -8.87 3.27 4.09
C LEU A 120 -7.67 4.13 3.70
N ILE A 121 -6.50 3.52 3.62
CA ILE A 121 -5.30 4.10 3.03
C ILE A 121 -5.21 3.54 1.61
N HIS A 122 -5.35 4.40 0.61
CA HIS A 122 -5.46 3.98 -0.79
C HIS A 122 -4.57 4.80 -1.70
N ASP A 123 -4.17 4.16 -2.79
CA ASP A 123 -3.45 4.79 -3.90
C ASP A 123 -4.25 5.97 -4.47
N GLY A 124 -3.61 7.11 -4.61
CA GLY A 124 -4.18 8.32 -5.19
C GLY A 124 -3.14 9.05 -6.04
N MET A 125 -2.35 8.29 -6.81
CA MET A 125 -1.17 8.79 -7.50
C MET A 125 -1.48 9.84 -8.56
N PHE A 126 -2.57 9.67 -9.30
CA PHE A 126 -2.84 10.46 -10.49
C PHE A 126 -4.08 11.35 -10.37
N THR A 127 -4.06 12.48 -11.11
CA THR A 127 -5.31 13.10 -11.53
C THR A 127 -5.89 12.34 -12.73
N PRO A 128 -7.21 12.46 -13.00
CA PRO A 128 -7.80 11.83 -14.20
C PRO A 128 -7.09 12.22 -15.50
N GLU A 129 -6.69 13.49 -15.63
CA GLU A 129 -6.00 14.01 -16.81
C GLU A 129 -4.60 13.38 -16.98
N GLN A 130 -3.87 13.19 -15.87
CA GLN A 130 -2.58 12.49 -15.88
C GLN A 130 -2.77 11.01 -16.26
N TYR A 131 -3.78 10.35 -15.66
CA TYR A 131 -4.04 8.95 -15.90
C TYR A 131 -4.39 8.67 -17.37
N LEU A 132 -5.23 9.51 -17.97
CA LEU A 132 -5.65 9.37 -19.38
C LEU A 132 -4.61 9.91 -20.40
N GLY A 133 -3.47 10.45 -19.93
CA GLY A 133 -2.46 11.04 -20.81
C GLY A 133 -2.87 12.36 -21.46
N LEU A 134 -3.84 13.06 -20.89
CA LEU A 134 -4.30 14.36 -21.42
C LEU A 134 -3.33 15.50 -21.10
N TRP A 135 -2.40 15.26 -20.20
CA TRP A 135 -1.41 16.27 -19.80
C TRP A 135 -0.15 16.24 -20.67
N ASP A 136 0.38 15.05 -20.94
CA ASP A 136 1.71 14.85 -21.56
C ASP A 136 1.70 13.79 -22.67
N GLU A 137 0.52 13.49 -23.20
CA GLU A 137 0.29 12.49 -24.26
C GLU A 137 0.70 11.05 -23.89
N MET A 138 0.93 10.78 -22.58
CA MET A 138 1.31 9.47 -22.06
C MET A 138 0.21 8.91 -21.15
N SER A 139 -0.57 7.94 -21.64
CA SER A 139 -1.53 7.21 -20.80
C SER A 139 -0.79 6.39 -19.71
N ARG A 140 -1.38 6.37 -18.52
CA ARG A 140 -0.90 5.58 -17.39
C ARG A 140 -1.83 4.41 -17.05
N GLU A 141 -2.74 4.11 -17.99
CA GLU A 141 -3.56 2.91 -17.90
C GLU A 141 -2.67 1.66 -17.82
N SER A 142 -3.05 0.73 -16.97
CA SER A 142 -2.28 -0.50 -16.69
C SER A 142 -0.91 -0.28 -16.04
N TRP A 143 -0.67 0.88 -15.41
CA TRP A 143 0.52 1.11 -14.60
C TRP A 143 0.35 0.59 -13.16
N GLY A 144 -0.87 0.24 -12.76
CA GLY A 144 -1.16 -0.32 -11.44
C GLY A 144 -1.45 0.72 -10.37
N HIS A 145 -1.79 1.95 -10.76
CA HIS A 145 -2.05 3.05 -9.84
C HIS A 145 -3.38 3.73 -10.11
N SER A 146 -3.99 4.25 -9.05
CA SER A 146 -5.30 4.87 -9.09
C SER A 146 -5.26 6.39 -9.24
N THR A 147 -6.37 6.93 -9.72
CA THR A 147 -6.66 8.35 -9.55
C THR A 147 -7.25 8.59 -8.15
N TRP A 148 -7.15 9.84 -7.68
CA TRP A 148 -7.82 10.24 -6.44
C TRP A 148 -9.35 10.05 -6.53
N GLU A 149 -9.95 10.18 -7.73
CA GLU A 149 -11.38 9.91 -7.94
C GLU A 149 -11.72 8.44 -7.73
N GLY A 150 -10.90 7.51 -8.26
CA GLY A 150 -11.05 6.09 -8.04
C GLY A 150 -10.97 5.71 -6.56
N ALA A 151 -10.03 6.32 -5.82
CA ALA A 151 -9.93 6.15 -4.38
C ALA A 151 -11.20 6.60 -3.63
N VAL A 152 -11.77 7.76 -4.01
CA VAL A 152 -13.02 8.27 -3.44
C VAL A 152 -14.20 7.36 -3.77
N GLU A 153 -14.28 6.84 -5.00
CA GLU A 153 -15.34 5.91 -5.40
C GLU A 153 -15.28 4.61 -4.60
N LEU A 154 -14.09 4.06 -4.43
CA LEU A 154 -13.89 2.87 -3.60
C LEU A 154 -14.25 3.14 -2.13
N ALA A 155 -13.82 4.27 -1.58
CA ALA A 155 -14.14 4.66 -0.21
C ALA A 155 -15.65 4.74 0.06
N ASN A 156 -16.40 5.35 -0.88
CA ASN A 156 -17.86 5.41 -0.81
C ASN A 156 -18.50 4.02 -0.94
N ALA A 157 -18.06 3.22 -1.92
CA ALA A 157 -18.60 1.89 -2.17
C ALA A 157 -18.33 0.92 -1.02
N ALA A 158 -17.16 1.04 -0.37
CA ALA A 158 -16.78 0.25 0.79
C ALA A 158 -17.41 0.73 2.10
N ASN A 159 -18.07 1.90 2.10
CA ASN A 159 -18.63 2.52 3.30
C ASN A 159 -17.58 2.71 4.42
N VAL A 160 -16.41 3.22 4.08
CA VAL A 160 -15.38 3.53 5.07
C VAL A 160 -15.68 4.85 5.77
N LYS A 161 -15.11 5.05 6.97
CA LYS A 161 -15.34 6.30 7.73
C LYS A 161 -14.36 7.40 7.36
N GLN A 162 -13.14 7.05 6.92
CA GLN A 162 -12.09 7.99 6.55
C GLN A 162 -11.26 7.43 5.40
N LEU A 163 -10.89 8.30 4.45
CA LEU A 163 -9.99 8.01 3.35
C LEU A 163 -8.67 8.75 3.55
N ILE A 164 -7.56 8.03 3.39
CA ILE A 164 -6.22 8.60 3.32
C ILE A 164 -5.67 8.33 1.92
N LEU A 165 -5.48 9.39 1.15
CA LEU A 165 -4.80 9.31 -0.13
C LEU A 165 -3.29 9.14 0.13
N PHE A 166 -2.73 8.09 -0.40
CA PHE A 166 -1.32 7.73 -0.29
C PHE A 166 -0.72 7.53 -1.68
N HIS A 167 0.59 7.32 -1.76
CA HIS A 167 1.30 7.08 -3.03
C HIS A 167 1.11 8.20 -4.07
N HIS A 168 0.74 9.40 -3.62
CA HIS A 168 0.64 10.59 -4.47
C HIS A 168 2.03 11.21 -4.71
N GLY A 169 2.12 12.10 -5.71
CA GLY A 169 3.35 12.83 -6.01
C GLY A 169 3.74 13.81 -4.89
N ASN A 170 4.95 14.39 -5.00
CA ASN A 170 5.53 15.27 -3.97
C ASN A 170 5.31 16.77 -4.27
N GLU A 171 4.49 17.13 -5.22
CA GLU A 171 4.19 18.53 -5.52
C GLU A 171 3.08 19.05 -4.58
N ASP A 172 3.45 19.72 -3.50
CA ASP A 172 2.55 20.19 -2.44
C ASP A 172 1.26 20.87 -2.95
N LYS A 173 1.37 21.67 -4.02
CA LYS A 173 0.21 22.37 -4.59
C LYS A 173 -0.77 21.40 -5.27
N VAL A 174 -0.26 20.41 -5.95
CA VAL A 174 -1.08 19.37 -6.62
C VAL A 174 -1.75 18.50 -5.57
N VAL A 175 -1.00 18.09 -4.56
CA VAL A 175 -1.52 17.27 -3.43
C VAL A 175 -2.64 18.02 -2.69
N ALA A 176 -2.44 19.29 -2.36
CA ALA A 176 -3.45 20.11 -1.68
C ALA A 176 -4.73 20.29 -2.54
N GLU A 177 -4.59 20.41 -3.87
CA GLU A 177 -5.75 20.50 -4.75
C GLU A 177 -6.49 19.16 -4.86
N ILE A 178 -5.76 18.05 -4.96
CA ILE A 178 -6.33 16.70 -4.96
C ILE A 178 -7.12 16.47 -3.67
N GLU A 179 -6.54 16.76 -2.51
CA GLU A 179 -7.20 16.63 -1.22
C GLU A 179 -8.48 17.45 -1.15
N ARG A 180 -8.43 18.73 -1.53
CA ARG A 180 -9.60 19.62 -1.54
C ARG A 180 -10.72 19.07 -2.45
N LYS A 181 -10.39 18.62 -3.67
CA LYS A 181 -11.37 18.03 -4.61
C LYS A 181 -11.96 16.73 -4.07
N ALA A 182 -11.12 15.88 -3.48
CA ALA A 182 -11.56 14.63 -2.88
C ALA A 182 -12.51 14.89 -1.69
N GLN A 183 -12.25 15.90 -0.85
CA GLN A 183 -13.10 16.29 0.26
C GLN A 183 -14.48 16.78 -0.17
N GLU A 184 -14.63 17.36 -1.36
CA GLU A 184 -15.94 17.74 -1.92
C GLU A 184 -16.85 16.51 -2.16
N ARG A 185 -16.26 15.33 -2.43
CA ARG A 185 -16.98 14.08 -2.73
C ARG A 185 -16.96 13.09 -1.56
N PHE A 186 -15.93 13.16 -0.72
CA PHE A 186 -15.78 12.37 0.51
C PHE A 186 -15.13 13.26 1.58
N PRO A 187 -15.94 13.94 2.43
CA PRO A 187 -15.45 15.02 3.33
C PRO A 187 -14.34 14.58 4.32
N ARG A 188 -14.30 13.31 4.69
CA ARG A 188 -13.27 12.77 5.59
C ARG A 188 -12.08 12.18 4.80
N THR A 189 -11.54 12.96 3.87
CA THR A 189 -10.34 12.63 3.11
C THR A 189 -9.17 13.47 3.60
N LEU A 190 -8.01 12.84 3.74
CA LEU A 190 -6.72 13.50 3.96
C LEU A 190 -5.72 12.98 2.93
N ALA A 191 -4.80 13.82 2.48
CA ALA A 191 -3.58 13.37 1.80
C ALA A 191 -2.51 13.06 2.85
N ALA A 192 -1.85 11.91 2.72
CA ALA A 192 -0.81 11.51 3.64
C ALA A 192 0.43 12.40 3.54
N TYR A 193 1.08 12.66 4.66
CA TYR A 193 2.37 13.36 4.74
C TYR A 193 3.21 12.75 5.89
N GLU A 194 4.51 13.00 5.86
CA GLU A 194 5.41 12.50 6.91
C GLU A 194 5.04 13.07 8.28
N GLY A 195 4.82 12.19 9.25
CA GLY A 195 4.41 12.57 10.59
C GLY A 195 2.89 12.74 10.78
N LEU A 196 2.06 12.40 9.79
CA LEU A 196 0.61 12.37 9.97
C LEU A 196 0.23 11.32 11.02
N GLU A 197 -0.43 11.77 12.08
CA GLU A 197 -1.01 10.91 13.11
C GLU A 197 -2.54 10.96 13.03
N ILE A 198 -3.19 9.79 13.10
CA ILE A 198 -4.65 9.67 13.03
C ILE A 198 -5.12 8.88 14.24
N GLU A 199 -6.06 9.47 14.97
CA GLU A 199 -6.77 8.78 16.05
C GLU A 199 -8.03 8.12 15.49
N ILE A 200 -8.24 6.82 15.80
CA ILE A 200 -9.32 6.00 15.23
C ILE A 200 -10.31 5.55 16.32
#